data_6e3b53b9507bf16131019a0298370485
#
_entry.id   6e3b53b9507bf16131019a0298370485
#
_cell.length_a   1.000
_cell.length_b   1.000
_cell.length_c   1.000
_cell.angle_alpha   90.00
_cell.angle_beta   90.00
_cell.angle_gamma   90.00
#
_symmetry.space_group_name_H-M   'P 1'
#
loop_
_entity.id
_entity.type
_entity.pdbx_description
1 polymer ?
#
loop_
_entity_poly.entity_id
_entity_poly.type
_entity_poly.pdbx_seq_one_letter_code
_entity_poly.pdbx_strand_id
1 'polypeptide(L)'
;LPDRKRLEVARALATRPKLLLLDEVMAGLRPTETDEMVAVFKSLNQETGITILLIEHVMRAVMSLSHHVTVLHHGEKISEGTPEHISQDPAVLDCYLGEEEDV
;
A
#
# COMPACT_ATOMS: atom_id res chain seq x y z
N LEU A 1 6.06 -11.09 -11.63
CA LEU A 1 5.86 -9.64 -11.53
C LEU A 1 6.16 -9.00 -12.87
N PRO A 2 5.27 -8.14 -13.40
CA PRO A 2 5.50 -7.52 -14.72
C PRO A 2 6.82 -6.74 -14.77
N ASP A 3 7.59 -6.97 -15.85
CA ASP A 3 8.90 -6.33 -16.02
C ASP A 3 8.80 -4.80 -16.03
N ARG A 4 7.71 -4.26 -16.57
CA ARG A 4 7.47 -2.82 -16.60
C ARG A 4 7.41 -2.22 -15.19
N LYS A 5 6.73 -2.89 -14.27
CA LYS A 5 6.64 -2.45 -12.87
C LYS A 5 8.01 -2.49 -12.20
N ARG A 6 8.77 -3.56 -12.45
CA ARG A 6 10.13 -3.68 -11.92
C ARG A 6 11.03 -2.57 -12.42
N LEU A 7 10.92 -2.23 -13.70
CA LEU A 7 11.71 -1.16 -14.29
C LEU A 7 11.37 0.20 -13.70
N GLU A 8 10.09 0.49 -13.50
CA GLU A 8 9.64 1.74 -12.89
C GLU A 8 10.20 1.90 -11.48
N VAL A 9 10.15 0.85 -10.68
CA VAL A 9 10.70 0.84 -9.33
C VAL A 9 12.22 1.04 -9.36
N ALA A 10 12.91 0.32 -10.23
CA ALA A 10 14.36 0.43 -10.36
C ALA A 10 14.80 1.86 -10.75
N ARG A 11 14.07 2.50 -11.64
CA ARG A 11 14.34 3.88 -12.05
C ARG A 11 14.18 4.86 -10.89
N ALA A 12 13.11 4.70 -10.11
CA ALA A 12 12.91 5.54 -8.93
C ALA A 12 14.04 5.35 -7.92
N LEU A 13 14.47 4.11 -7.68
CA LEU A 13 15.52 3.78 -6.73
C LEU A 13 16.90 4.24 -7.19
N ALA A 14 17.11 4.37 -8.50
CA ALA A 14 18.38 4.84 -9.05
C ALA A 14 18.72 6.27 -8.61
N THR A 15 17.72 7.05 -8.20
CA THR A 15 17.93 8.41 -7.69
C THR A 15 18.36 8.44 -6.23
N ARG A 16 18.46 7.28 -5.57
CA ARG A 16 18.79 7.13 -4.14
C ARG A 16 17.90 7.99 -3.24
N PRO A 17 16.57 7.84 -3.32
CA PRO A 17 15.66 8.69 -2.58
C PRO A 17 15.64 8.35 -1.09
N LYS A 18 15.28 9.34 -0.26
CA LYS A 18 14.96 9.14 1.15
C LYS A 18 13.48 8.85 1.34
N LEU A 19 12.66 9.28 0.40
CA LEU A 19 11.22 9.10 0.38
C LEU A 19 10.81 8.55 -0.98
N LEU A 20 10.11 7.43 -0.98
CA LEU A 20 9.57 6.81 -2.19
C LEU A 20 8.04 6.94 -2.17
N LEU A 21 7.50 7.54 -3.22
CA LEU A 21 6.06 7.72 -3.38
C LEU A 21 5.53 6.65 -4.32
N LEU A 22 4.57 5.85 -3.85
CA LEU A 22 3.95 4.77 -4.61
C LEU A 22 2.46 5.04 -4.75
N ASP A 23 2.04 5.43 -5.94
CA ASP A 23 0.66 5.79 -6.23
C ASP A 23 -0.03 4.69 -7.03
N GLU A 24 -0.85 3.91 -6.32
CA GLU A 24 -1.66 2.83 -6.87
C GLU A 24 -0.87 1.83 -7.74
N VAL A 25 0.34 1.46 -7.27
CA VAL A 25 1.22 0.56 -8.03
C VAL A 25 0.72 -0.88 -8.08
N MET A 26 -0.24 -1.24 -7.23
CA MET A 26 -0.83 -2.59 -7.19
C MET A 26 -1.97 -2.77 -8.19
N ALA A 27 -2.40 -1.69 -8.86
CA ALA A 27 -3.50 -1.74 -9.81
C ALA A 27 -3.20 -2.73 -10.95
N GLY A 28 -4.15 -3.59 -11.24
CA GLY A 28 -4.03 -4.58 -12.31
C GLY A 28 -3.18 -5.79 -11.99
N LEU A 29 -2.62 -5.88 -10.79
CA LEU A 29 -1.83 -7.05 -10.39
C LEU A 29 -2.73 -8.17 -9.85
N ARG A 30 -2.34 -9.41 -10.12
CA ARG A 30 -2.96 -10.58 -9.51
C ARG A 30 -2.57 -10.64 -8.03
N PRO A 31 -3.33 -11.34 -7.17
CA PRO A 31 -2.99 -11.44 -5.74
C PRO A 31 -1.57 -11.91 -5.48
N THR A 32 -1.07 -12.89 -6.24
CA THR A 32 0.30 -13.39 -6.08
C THR A 32 1.33 -12.32 -6.45
N GLU A 33 1.05 -11.53 -7.48
CA GLU A 33 1.92 -10.43 -7.91
C GLU A 33 1.92 -9.29 -6.88
N THR A 34 0.76 -9.01 -6.29
CA THR A 34 0.65 -8.05 -5.19
C THR A 34 1.51 -8.47 -4.01
N ASP A 35 1.46 -9.74 -3.62
CA ASP A 35 2.27 -10.27 -2.53
C ASP A 35 3.76 -10.15 -2.82
N GLU A 36 4.18 -10.41 -4.05
CA GLU A 36 5.58 -10.24 -4.46
C GLU A 36 6.02 -8.78 -4.33
N MET A 37 5.18 -7.85 -4.78
CA MET A 37 5.45 -6.43 -4.71
C MET A 37 5.56 -5.95 -3.26
N VAL A 38 4.65 -6.39 -2.40
CA VAL A 38 4.68 -6.09 -0.96
C VAL A 38 6.00 -6.58 -0.35
N ALA A 39 6.41 -7.80 -0.68
CA ALA A 39 7.66 -8.36 -0.17
C ALA A 39 8.87 -7.51 -0.59
N VAL A 40 8.90 -7.06 -1.84
CA VAL A 40 9.97 -6.20 -2.36
C VAL A 40 10.05 -4.89 -1.58
N PHE A 41 8.93 -4.19 -1.42
CA PHE A 41 8.92 -2.91 -0.71
C PHE A 41 9.22 -3.05 0.78
N LYS A 42 8.73 -4.12 1.39
CA LYS A 42 9.00 -4.41 2.80
C LYS A 42 10.50 -4.63 3.03
N SER A 43 11.12 -5.45 2.19
CA SER A 43 12.55 -5.71 2.22
C SER A 43 13.35 -4.43 2.00
N LEU A 44 12.95 -3.62 1.04
CA LEU A 44 13.60 -2.35 0.72
C LEU A 44 13.58 -1.40 1.92
N ASN A 45 12.42 -1.25 2.56
CA ASN A 45 12.28 -0.41 3.74
C ASN A 45 13.18 -0.91 4.89
N GLN A 46 13.19 -2.23 5.12
CA GLN A 46 13.97 -2.82 6.20
C GLN A 46 15.47 -2.72 5.97
N GLU A 47 15.92 -2.90 4.74
CA GLU A 47 17.35 -2.92 4.41
C GLU A 47 17.95 -1.52 4.27
N THR A 48 17.21 -0.57 3.73
CA THR A 48 17.74 0.77 3.41
C THR A 48 17.23 1.87 4.34
N GLY A 49 16.16 1.61 5.09
CA GLY A 49 15.52 2.63 5.93
C GLY A 49 14.75 3.67 5.14
N ILE A 50 14.53 3.46 3.84
CA ILE A 50 13.77 4.39 3.01
C ILE A 50 12.33 4.52 3.53
N THR A 51 11.83 5.76 3.59
CA THR A 51 10.44 6.01 3.95
C THR A 51 9.57 5.84 2.71
N ILE A 52 8.46 5.12 2.85
CA ILE A 52 7.54 4.86 1.74
C ILE A 52 6.18 5.50 2.06
N LEU A 53 5.70 6.36 1.17
CA LEU A 53 4.33 6.86 1.22
C LEU A 53 3.56 6.09 0.14
N LEU A 54 2.63 5.25 0.59
CA LEU A 54 1.85 4.36 -0.26
C LEU A 54 0.42 4.87 -0.37
N ILE A 55 -0.03 5.12 -1.60
CA ILE A 55 -1.43 5.45 -1.88
C ILE A 55 -2.04 4.23 -2.57
N GLU A 56 -2.98 3.58 -1.88
CA GLU A 56 -3.52 2.31 -2.34
C GLU A 56 -4.96 2.11 -1.88
N HIS A 57 -5.69 1.29 -2.62
CA HIS A 57 -7.02 0.82 -2.23
C HIS A 57 -7.05 -0.71 -2.04
N VAL A 58 -5.94 -1.39 -2.32
CA VAL A 58 -5.81 -2.83 -2.12
C VAL A 58 -5.49 -3.05 -0.64
N MET A 59 -6.51 -3.37 0.15
CA MET A 59 -6.40 -3.49 1.61
C MET A 59 -5.32 -4.48 2.04
N ARG A 60 -5.21 -5.60 1.34
CA ARG A 60 -4.19 -6.61 1.63
C ARG A 60 -2.78 -6.02 1.62
N ALA A 61 -2.46 -5.22 0.61
CA ALA A 61 -1.16 -4.57 0.50
C ALA A 61 -0.95 -3.54 1.61
N VAL A 62 -1.96 -2.69 1.83
CA VAL A 62 -1.90 -1.66 2.86
C VAL A 62 -1.66 -2.26 4.24
N MET A 63 -2.43 -3.27 4.61
CA MET A 63 -2.33 -3.90 5.93
C MET A 63 -1.01 -4.64 6.13
N SER A 64 -0.47 -5.24 5.06
CA SER A 64 0.78 -6.00 5.15
C SER A 64 2.03 -5.11 5.20
N LEU A 65 1.99 -3.97 4.52
CA LEU A 65 3.18 -3.15 4.30
C LEU A 65 3.27 -1.95 5.24
N SER A 66 2.15 -1.40 5.68
CA SER A 66 2.12 -0.11 6.37
C SER A 66 2.38 -0.21 7.87
N HIS A 67 3.05 0.79 8.42
CA HIS A 67 3.18 0.99 9.86
C HIS A 67 2.11 1.93 10.39
N HIS A 68 1.69 2.88 9.56
CA HIS A 68 0.67 3.88 9.88
C HIS A 68 -0.22 4.05 8.66
N VAL A 69 -1.53 4.07 8.89
CA VAL A 69 -2.53 4.17 7.81
C VAL A 69 -3.45 5.35 8.07
N THR A 70 -3.67 6.15 7.04
CA THR A 70 -4.69 7.20 7.05
C THR A 70 -5.73 6.81 6.00
N VAL A 71 -6.99 6.76 6.38
CA VAL A 71 -8.09 6.37 5.49
C VAL A 71 -8.88 7.58 5.05
N LEU A 72 -8.98 7.75 3.74
CA LEU A 72 -9.76 8.82 3.13
C LEU A 72 -10.99 8.25 2.43
N HIS A 73 -12.11 8.94 2.55
CA HIS A 73 -13.34 8.59 1.85
C HIS A 73 -14.03 9.89 1.43
N HIS A 74 -14.26 10.04 0.12
CA HIS A 74 -14.83 11.25 -0.46
C HIS A 74 -14.07 12.52 -0.02
N GLY A 75 -12.74 12.44 0.01
CA GLY A 75 -11.90 13.58 0.36
C GLY A 75 -11.78 13.89 1.84
N GLU A 76 -12.42 13.10 2.70
CA GLU A 76 -12.38 13.30 4.14
C GLU A 76 -11.61 12.19 4.85
N LYS A 77 -10.83 12.56 5.85
CA LYS A 77 -10.17 11.58 6.71
C LYS A 77 -11.21 10.97 7.66
N ILE A 78 -11.42 9.66 7.56
CA ILE A 78 -12.39 8.96 8.40
C ILE A 78 -11.73 8.12 9.50
N SER A 79 -10.44 7.80 9.36
CA SER A 79 -9.71 7.05 10.38
C SER A 79 -8.21 7.19 10.17
N GLU A 80 -7.45 6.98 11.24
CA GLU A 80 -5.99 7.02 11.20
C GLU A 80 -5.44 6.19 12.36
N GLY A 81 -4.37 5.45 12.11
CA GLY A 81 -3.72 4.65 13.15
C GLY A 81 -2.92 3.49 12.59
N THR A 82 -2.66 2.51 13.43
CA THR A 82 -1.98 1.28 13.01
C THR A 82 -2.89 0.44 12.11
N PRO A 83 -2.31 -0.48 11.31
CA PRO A 83 -3.12 -1.40 10.52
C PRO A 83 -4.14 -2.17 11.38
N GLU A 84 -3.75 -2.58 12.58
CA GLU A 84 -4.64 -3.29 13.50
C GLU A 84 -5.83 -2.44 13.91
N HIS A 85 -5.59 -1.16 14.23
CA HIS A 85 -6.66 -0.22 14.58
C HIS A 85 -7.62 -0.01 13.41
N ILE A 86 -7.07 0.18 12.21
CA ILE A 86 -7.86 0.41 10.99
C ILE A 86 -8.72 -0.81 10.66
N SER A 87 -8.18 -2.02 10.81
CA SER A 87 -8.91 -3.26 10.50
C SER A 87 -10.12 -3.49 11.40
N GLN A 88 -10.17 -2.82 12.55
CA GLN A 88 -11.25 -2.96 13.53
C GLN A 88 -12.17 -1.74 13.58
N ASP A 89 -11.88 -0.71 12.81
CA ASP A 89 -12.67 0.52 12.81
C ASP A 89 -13.97 0.32 12.00
N PRO A 90 -15.14 0.44 12.62
CA PRO A 90 -16.42 0.25 11.91
C PRO A 90 -16.60 1.19 10.71
N ALA A 91 -16.10 2.42 10.80
CA ALA A 91 -16.20 3.37 9.70
C ALA A 91 -15.44 2.88 8.47
N VAL A 92 -14.26 2.28 8.66
CA VAL A 92 -13.45 1.71 7.58
C VAL A 92 -14.10 0.45 7.02
N LEU A 93 -14.59 -0.42 7.91
CA LEU A 93 -15.26 -1.66 7.50
C LEU A 93 -16.47 -1.37 6.62
N ASP A 94 -17.26 -0.36 6.96
CA ASP A 94 -18.43 0.02 6.18
C ASP A 94 -18.06 0.60 4.82
N CYS A 95 -16.99 1.40 4.74
CA CYS A 95 -16.61 2.11 3.51
C CYS A 95 -15.81 1.28 2.53
N TYR A 96 -14.97 0.38 3.02
CA TYR A 96 -14.02 -0.35 2.17
C TYR A 96 -14.21 -1.86 2.16
N LEU A 97 -14.28 -2.50 3.33
CA LEU A 97 -14.38 -3.95 3.38
C LEU A 97 -15.78 -4.44 2.98
N GLY A 98 -16.80 -3.65 3.29
CA GLY A 98 -18.16 -3.93 2.83
C GLY A 98 -18.28 -3.90 1.32
N GLU A 99 -17.60 -2.96 0.66
CA GLU A 99 -17.59 -2.86 -0.80
C GLU A 99 -16.88 -4.05 -1.46
N GLU A 100 -15.78 -4.52 -0.86
CA GLU A 100 -15.06 -5.69 -1.36
C GLU A 100 -15.89 -6.96 -1.28
N GLU A 101 -16.71 -7.10 -0.26
CA GLU A 101 -17.61 -8.25 -0.11
C GLU A 101 -18.73 -8.28 -1.14
N ASP A 102 -19.12 -7.11 -1.65
CA ASP A 102 -20.18 -6.97 -2.64
C ASP A 102 -19.70 -7.26 -4.08
N VAL A 103 -18.42 -7.45 -4.28
CA VAL A 103 -17.83 -7.83 -5.56
C VAL A 103 -17.64 -9.34 -5.63
#